data_7235b450bf62a6bca6285a5f71ffddb7
#
_entry.id   7235b450bf62a6bca6285a5f71ffddb7
#
_cell.length_a   1.000
_cell.length_b   1.000
_cell.length_c   1.000
_cell.angle_alpha   90.00
_cell.angle_beta   90.00
_cell.angle_gamma   90.00
#
_symmetry.space_group_name_H-M   'P 1'
#
loop_
_entity.id
_entity.type
_entity.pdbx_description
1 polymer ?
#
loop_
_entity_poly.entity_id
_entity_poly.type
_entity_poly.pdbx_seq_one_letter_code
_entity_poly.pdbx_strand_id
1 'polypeptide(L)'
;MLRQSKGKFLLKSEALLEEFIWLHLKPLLNLDPVKKQYFINKQNRSDILGVNPEGRLAILELKKGEGKGSIDQLLRYQDFFGKESHQDPNFERVDFSKKFLLIAIASYFNSSTIDYARKMISDCLLLTHEVKQYDNGEYFLVLKKLDNRILSKISIEIIEDSLMII
;
A
#
# COMPACT_ATOMS: atom_id res chain seq x y z
N MET A 1 20.12 1.70 21.04
CA MET A 1 20.62 0.34 20.73
C MET A 1 19.91 -0.17 19.48
N LEU A 2 20.69 -0.51 18.48
CA LEU A 2 20.15 -1.08 17.25
C LEU A 2 19.71 -2.53 17.52
N ARG A 3 18.41 -2.81 17.30
CA ARG A 3 17.88 -4.15 17.43
C ARG A 3 18.23 -4.94 16.17
N GLN A 4 18.78 -6.13 16.32
CA GLN A 4 19.05 -7.02 15.19
C GLN A 4 17.80 -7.77 14.79
N SER A 5 17.59 -7.89 13.47
CA SER A 5 16.50 -8.70 12.94
C SER A 5 16.78 -10.18 13.16
N LYS A 6 15.82 -10.90 13.76
CA LYS A 6 15.89 -12.33 14.03
C LYS A 6 15.39 -13.17 12.87
N GLY A 7 14.56 -12.61 11.99
CA GLY A 7 14.00 -13.30 10.84
C GLY A 7 13.14 -12.38 10.00
N LYS A 8 12.90 -12.80 8.76
CA LYS A 8 12.04 -12.12 7.80
C LYS A 8 10.90 -13.03 7.38
N PHE A 9 9.72 -12.47 7.30
CA PHE A 9 8.51 -13.21 6.97
C PHE A 9 7.65 -12.39 6.01
N LEU A 10 6.71 -13.08 5.36
CA LEU A 10 5.59 -12.44 4.66
C LEU A 10 4.28 -12.77 5.37
N LEU A 11 3.32 -11.88 5.30
CA LEU A 11 1.95 -12.17 5.71
C LEU A 11 1.35 -13.19 4.74
N LYS A 12 0.65 -14.19 5.26
CA LYS A 12 0.02 -15.23 4.43
C LYS A 12 -1.21 -14.74 3.67
N SER A 13 -1.79 -13.61 4.07
CA SER A 13 -3.08 -13.14 3.58
C SER A 13 -3.00 -11.68 3.13
N GLU A 14 -3.55 -11.37 1.93
CA GLU A 14 -3.73 -9.98 1.49
C GLU A 14 -4.70 -9.24 2.39
N ALA A 15 -5.72 -9.91 2.90
CA ALA A 15 -6.69 -9.31 3.81
C ALA A 15 -6.02 -8.84 5.10
N LEU A 16 -5.08 -9.59 5.62
CA LEU A 16 -4.33 -9.23 6.83
C LEU A 16 -3.39 -8.05 6.55
N LEU A 17 -2.72 -8.05 5.40
CA LEU A 17 -1.89 -6.92 4.95
C LEU A 17 -2.74 -5.64 4.85
N GLU A 18 -3.90 -5.73 4.21
CA GLU A 18 -4.83 -4.61 4.07
C GLU A 18 -5.26 -4.06 5.44
N GLU A 19 -5.59 -4.95 6.38
CA GLU A 19 -6.00 -4.56 7.73
C GLU A 19 -4.91 -3.78 8.46
N PHE A 20 -3.67 -4.29 8.46
CA PHE A 20 -2.56 -3.61 9.12
C PHE A 20 -2.25 -2.26 8.48
N ILE A 21 -2.25 -2.18 7.16
CA ILE A 21 -1.97 -0.92 6.47
C ILE A 21 -3.09 0.08 6.72
N TRP A 22 -4.36 -0.36 6.63
CA TRP A 22 -5.51 0.50 6.90
C TRP A 22 -5.47 1.11 8.30
N LEU A 23 -5.21 0.28 9.31
CA LEU A 23 -5.16 0.73 10.70
C LEU A 23 -3.97 1.68 10.99
N HIS A 24 -2.94 1.65 10.16
CA HIS A 24 -1.69 2.39 10.40
C HIS A 24 -1.28 3.28 9.22
N LEU A 25 -2.26 3.76 8.45
CA LEU A 25 -1.98 4.63 7.28
C LEU A 25 -1.15 5.84 7.65
N LYS A 26 -1.46 6.49 8.78
CA LYS A 26 -0.75 7.70 9.20
C LYS A 26 0.72 7.44 9.52
N PRO A 27 1.07 6.52 10.42
CA PRO A 27 2.48 6.25 10.72
C PRO A 27 3.24 5.60 9.56
N LEU A 28 2.57 4.83 8.69
CA LEU A 28 3.23 4.17 7.57
C LEU A 28 3.44 5.08 6.37
N LEU A 29 2.43 5.88 5.99
CA LEU A 29 2.41 6.58 4.71
C LEU A 29 2.05 8.06 4.83
N ASN A 30 1.83 8.56 6.04
CA ASN A 30 1.37 9.93 6.29
C ASN A 30 0.06 10.25 5.56
N LEU A 31 -0.87 9.29 5.56
CA LEU A 31 -2.19 9.41 4.96
C LEU A 31 -3.25 9.29 6.04
N ASP A 32 -4.31 10.08 5.89
CA ASP A 32 -5.53 9.86 6.65
C ASP A 32 -6.45 8.91 5.88
N PRO A 33 -7.17 8.00 6.55
CA PRO A 33 -8.03 7.04 5.88
C PRO A 33 -9.25 7.73 5.26
N VAL A 34 -9.59 7.33 4.03
CA VAL A 34 -10.80 7.80 3.33
C VAL A 34 -11.81 6.67 3.23
N LYS A 35 -11.44 5.56 2.59
CA LYS A 35 -12.32 4.41 2.42
C LYS A 35 -11.51 3.16 2.15
N LYS A 36 -11.95 2.05 2.72
CA LYS A 36 -11.42 0.73 2.43
C LYS A 36 -12.38 0.02 1.48
N GLN A 37 -11.83 -0.66 0.47
CA GLN A 37 -12.60 -1.44 -0.51
C GLN A 37 -13.71 -0.63 -1.19
N TYR A 38 -13.31 0.44 -1.87
CA TYR A 38 -14.24 1.30 -2.61
C TYR A 38 -14.51 0.71 -4.01
N PHE A 39 -15.77 0.42 -4.31
CA PHE A 39 -16.17 -0.12 -5.60
C PHE A 39 -16.36 0.99 -6.62
N ILE A 40 -15.65 0.91 -7.75
CA ILE A 40 -15.89 1.79 -8.90
C ILE A 40 -16.90 1.18 -9.86
N ASN A 41 -17.06 -0.14 -9.83
CA ASN A 41 -18.11 -0.89 -10.51
C ASN A 41 -18.26 -2.25 -9.83
N LYS A 42 -19.11 -3.14 -10.37
CA LYS A 42 -19.38 -4.46 -9.77
C LYS A 42 -18.15 -5.37 -9.69
N GLN A 43 -17.15 -5.14 -10.54
CA GLN A 43 -15.99 -6.04 -10.69
C GLN A 43 -14.70 -5.45 -10.14
N ASN A 44 -14.62 -4.13 -9.99
CA ASN A 44 -13.39 -3.44 -9.62
C ASN A 44 -13.58 -2.63 -8.35
N ARG A 45 -12.74 -2.90 -7.36
CA ARG A 45 -12.68 -2.14 -6.11
C ARG A 45 -11.23 -1.77 -5.81
N SER A 46 -11.02 -0.56 -5.31
CA SER A 46 -9.73 -0.19 -4.75
C SER A 46 -9.55 -0.84 -3.39
N ASP A 47 -8.31 -1.20 -3.04
CA ASP A 47 -8.05 -1.79 -1.72
C ASP A 47 -8.18 -0.72 -0.64
N ILE A 48 -7.43 0.37 -0.76
CA ILE A 48 -7.43 1.46 0.22
C ILE A 48 -7.38 2.81 -0.49
N LEU A 49 -8.20 3.73 -0.01
CA LEU A 49 -8.14 5.15 -0.37
C LEU A 49 -7.75 5.95 0.87
N GLY A 50 -6.79 6.84 0.71
CA GLY A 50 -6.36 7.77 1.74
C GLY A 50 -6.23 9.18 1.18
N VAL A 51 -5.93 10.13 2.03
CA VAL A 51 -5.68 11.52 1.65
C VAL A 51 -4.45 12.04 2.39
N ASN A 52 -3.56 12.71 1.66
CA ASN A 52 -2.38 13.29 2.29
C ASN A 52 -2.69 14.66 2.92
N PRO A 53 -1.77 15.26 3.69
CA PRO A 53 -2.02 16.56 4.32
C PRO A 53 -2.32 17.70 3.34
N GLU A 54 -1.91 17.57 2.07
CA GLU A 54 -2.13 18.57 1.02
C GLU A 54 -3.47 18.38 0.30
N GLY A 55 -4.26 17.36 0.67
CA GLY A 55 -5.56 17.08 0.06
C GLY A 55 -5.48 16.17 -1.17
N ARG A 56 -4.34 15.56 -1.46
CA ARG A 56 -4.20 14.64 -2.59
C ARG A 56 -4.79 13.28 -2.24
N LEU A 57 -5.67 12.78 -3.11
CA LEU A 57 -6.19 11.41 -2.97
C LEU A 57 -5.07 10.41 -3.24
N ALA A 58 -4.88 9.48 -2.32
CA ALA A 58 -3.96 8.37 -2.47
C ALA A 58 -4.75 7.09 -2.77
N ILE A 59 -4.36 6.38 -3.81
CA ILE A 59 -4.98 5.13 -4.26
C ILE A 59 -3.95 4.03 -4.06
N LEU A 60 -4.26 3.07 -3.21
CA LEU A 60 -3.36 1.98 -2.85
C LEU A 60 -3.87 0.65 -3.40
N GLU A 61 -2.98 -0.10 -4.07
CA GLU A 61 -3.20 -1.48 -4.45
C GLU A 61 -2.19 -2.37 -3.73
N LEU A 62 -2.70 -3.43 -3.13
CA LEU A 62 -1.94 -4.35 -2.29
C LEU A 62 -1.87 -5.73 -2.93
N LYS A 63 -0.69 -6.34 -2.92
CA LYS A 63 -0.47 -7.70 -3.38
C LYS A 63 0.34 -8.48 -2.35
N LYS A 64 -0.09 -9.68 -2.05
CA LYS A 64 0.66 -10.60 -1.21
C LYS A 64 1.96 -11.03 -1.88
N GLY A 65 1.92 -11.33 -3.19
CA GLY A 65 3.04 -11.78 -4.01
C GLY A 65 3.64 -10.67 -4.88
N GLU A 66 3.91 -11.01 -6.13
CA GLU A 66 4.45 -10.08 -7.13
C GLU A 66 3.44 -9.00 -7.51
N GLY A 67 3.91 -7.78 -7.75
CA GLY A 67 3.06 -6.62 -7.99
C GLY A 67 2.42 -6.50 -9.36
N LYS A 68 2.54 -7.52 -10.22
CA LYS A 68 1.92 -7.54 -11.55
C LYS A 68 0.41 -7.37 -11.43
N GLY A 69 -0.17 -6.58 -12.29
CA GLY A 69 -1.61 -6.30 -12.28
C GLY A 69 -2.00 -5.12 -11.39
N SER A 70 -1.22 -4.79 -10.35
CA SER A 70 -1.51 -3.62 -9.53
C SER A 70 -1.44 -2.32 -10.32
N ILE A 71 -0.55 -2.25 -11.31
CA ILE A 71 -0.37 -1.05 -12.13
C ILE A 71 -1.62 -0.78 -12.98
N ASP A 72 -2.15 -1.82 -13.64
CA ASP A 72 -3.38 -1.67 -14.41
C ASP A 72 -4.57 -1.29 -13.55
N GLN A 73 -4.66 -1.81 -12.33
CA GLN A 73 -5.70 -1.43 -11.38
C GLN A 73 -5.58 0.05 -10.99
N LEU A 74 -4.38 0.51 -10.67
CA LEU A 74 -4.15 1.91 -10.36
C LEU A 74 -4.52 2.83 -11.50
N LEU A 75 -4.21 2.44 -12.75
CA LEU A 75 -4.58 3.20 -13.94
C LEU A 75 -6.11 3.30 -14.10
N ARG A 76 -6.83 2.21 -13.83
CA ARG A 76 -8.30 2.22 -13.90
C ARG A 76 -8.91 3.15 -12.87
N TYR A 77 -8.40 3.13 -11.64
CA TYR A 77 -8.92 3.99 -10.57
C TYR A 77 -8.56 5.46 -10.83
N GLN A 78 -7.34 5.72 -11.30
CA GLN A 78 -6.94 7.08 -11.69
C GLN A 78 -7.90 7.64 -12.74
N ASP A 79 -8.22 6.85 -13.76
CA ASP A 79 -9.16 7.25 -14.82
C ASP A 79 -10.56 7.50 -14.27
N PHE A 80 -11.05 6.60 -13.42
CA PHE A 80 -12.37 6.72 -12.80
C PHE A 80 -12.47 8.00 -11.96
N PHE A 81 -11.55 8.20 -11.02
CA PHE A 81 -11.58 9.36 -10.14
C PHE A 81 -11.31 10.68 -10.86
N GLY A 82 -10.62 10.63 -11.99
CA GLY A 82 -10.35 11.81 -12.82
C GLY A 82 -11.56 12.27 -13.64
N LYS A 83 -12.53 11.40 -13.90
CA LYS A 83 -13.69 11.71 -14.77
C LYS A 83 -14.98 11.96 -14.02
N GLU A 84 -15.16 11.33 -12.86
CA GLU A 84 -16.42 11.37 -12.14
C GLU A 84 -16.51 12.59 -11.20
N SER A 85 -17.74 13.05 -10.95
CA SER A 85 -18.01 14.03 -9.91
C SER A 85 -18.21 13.28 -8.59
N HIS A 86 -17.37 13.57 -7.62
CA HIS A 86 -17.36 12.84 -6.34
C HIS A 86 -17.97 13.67 -5.22
N GLN A 87 -19.22 13.35 -4.88
CA GLN A 87 -19.97 14.03 -3.81
C GLN A 87 -20.09 13.18 -2.55
N ASP A 88 -19.44 12.00 -2.54
CA ASP A 88 -19.44 11.13 -1.37
C ASP A 88 -18.78 11.86 -0.18
N PRO A 89 -19.43 11.88 1.01
CA PRO A 89 -18.85 12.50 2.20
C PRO A 89 -17.47 11.97 2.59
N ASN A 90 -17.13 10.74 2.21
CA ASN A 90 -15.80 10.19 2.45
C ASN A 90 -14.68 11.00 1.77
N PHE A 91 -15.00 11.73 0.69
CA PHE A 91 -14.04 12.52 -0.08
C PHE A 91 -14.00 14.00 0.31
N GLU A 92 -14.61 14.37 1.42
CA GLU A 92 -14.70 15.78 1.85
C GLU A 92 -13.33 16.47 1.94
N ARG A 93 -12.29 15.74 2.35
CA ARG A 93 -10.95 16.27 2.54
C ARG A 93 -10.08 16.19 1.27
N VAL A 94 -10.60 15.58 0.20
CA VAL A 94 -9.86 15.37 -1.05
C VAL A 94 -10.06 16.57 -1.98
N ASP A 95 -8.95 17.09 -2.48
CA ASP A 95 -8.94 18.10 -3.56
C ASP A 95 -8.71 17.38 -4.90
N PHE A 96 -9.80 17.15 -5.64
CA PHE A 96 -9.73 16.43 -6.92
C PHE A 96 -9.07 17.23 -8.05
N SER A 97 -8.72 18.49 -7.83
CA SER A 97 -7.91 19.27 -8.80
C SER A 97 -6.43 18.91 -8.75
N LYS A 98 -6.00 18.22 -7.69
CA LYS A 98 -4.61 17.83 -7.48
C LYS A 98 -4.34 16.44 -8.04
N LYS A 99 -3.09 16.19 -8.41
CA LYS A 99 -2.65 14.87 -8.85
C LYS A 99 -2.91 13.81 -7.78
N PHE A 100 -3.31 12.63 -8.19
CA PHE A 100 -3.45 11.49 -7.29
C PHE A 100 -2.08 10.92 -6.92
N LEU A 101 -2.00 10.33 -5.73
CA LEU A 101 -0.86 9.53 -5.29
C LEU A 101 -1.18 8.07 -5.60
N LEU A 102 -0.45 7.46 -6.52
CA LEU A 102 -0.65 6.07 -6.89
C LEU A 102 0.41 5.22 -6.21
N ILE A 103 -0.02 4.28 -5.37
CA ILE A 103 0.87 3.48 -4.52
C ILE A 103 0.55 2.00 -4.71
N ALA A 104 1.54 1.23 -5.15
CA ALA A 104 1.47 -0.21 -5.20
C ALA A 104 2.37 -0.80 -4.12
N ILE A 105 1.83 -1.72 -3.32
CA ILE A 105 2.56 -2.39 -2.25
C ILE A 105 2.49 -3.89 -2.49
N ALA A 106 3.63 -4.53 -2.73
CA ALA A 106 3.73 -5.96 -3.03
C ALA A 106 4.89 -6.57 -2.28
N SER A 107 5.00 -7.91 -2.25
CA SER A 107 6.16 -8.55 -1.63
C SER A 107 7.42 -8.35 -2.47
N TYR A 108 7.25 -8.27 -3.79
CA TYR A 108 8.33 -7.93 -4.73
C TYR A 108 7.75 -7.45 -6.05
N PHE A 109 8.59 -6.83 -6.89
CA PHE A 109 8.24 -6.40 -8.23
C PHE A 109 9.29 -6.94 -9.20
N ASN A 110 8.85 -7.66 -10.24
CA ASN A 110 9.74 -8.05 -11.34
C ASN A 110 10.21 -6.82 -12.11
N SER A 111 11.36 -6.90 -12.74
CA SER A 111 11.88 -5.78 -13.54
C SER A 111 10.92 -5.34 -14.63
N SER A 112 10.22 -6.31 -15.26
CA SER A 112 9.20 -6.00 -16.28
C SER A 112 8.04 -5.19 -15.71
N THR A 113 7.61 -5.47 -14.48
CA THR A 113 6.55 -4.71 -13.80
C THR A 113 7.02 -3.29 -13.47
N ILE A 114 8.26 -3.16 -12.98
CA ILE A 114 8.85 -1.86 -12.68
C ILE A 114 8.95 -0.99 -13.94
N ASP A 115 9.43 -1.56 -15.05
CA ASP A 115 9.54 -0.86 -16.32
C ASP A 115 8.18 -0.43 -16.84
N TYR A 116 7.19 -1.32 -16.74
CA TYR A 116 5.81 -1.02 -17.13
C TYR A 116 5.23 0.14 -16.31
N ALA A 117 5.42 0.12 -14.99
CA ALA A 117 4.96 1.18 -14.10
C ALA A 117 5.58 2.53 -14.47
N ARG A 118 6.90 2.56 -14.70
CA ARG A 118 7.62 3.77 -15.10
C ARG A 118 7.16 4.33 -16.43
N LYS A 119 6.78 3.43 -17.35
CA LYS A 119 6.29 3.81 -18.68
C LYS A 119 4.87 4.38 -18.62
N MET A 120 3.99 3.75 -17.83
CA MET A 120 2.56 4.05 -17.81
C MET A 120 2.16 5.12 -16.83
N ILE A 121 2.90 5.27 -15.74
CA ILE A 121 2.59 6.22 -14.65
C ILE A 121 3.85 7.01 -14.33
N SER A 122 3.79 8.34 -14.54
CA SER A 122 4.94 9.20 -14.32
C SER A 122 5.35 9.32 -12.85
N ASP A 123 4.45 9.05 -11.92
CA ASP A 123 4.66 9.30 -10.49
C ASP A 123 3.96 8.22 -9.66
N CYS A 124 4.44 6.98 -9.79
CA CYS A 124 3.92 5.84 -9.03
C CYS A 124 4.93 5.42 -7.96
N LEU A 125 4.46 5.31 -6.72
CA LEU A 125 5.29 4.81 -5.61
C LEU A 125 5.13 3.28 -5.53
N LEU A 126 6.24 2.58 -5.75
CA LEU A 126 6.31 1.13 -5.60
C LEU A 126 7.02 0.79 -4.29
N LEU A 127 6.32 0.07 -3.42
CA LEU A 127 6.83 -0.33 -2.12
C LEU A 127 6.75 -1.83 -1.96
N THR A 128 7.72 -2.41 -1.25
CA THR A 128 7.65 -3.80 -0.83
C THR A 128 7.28 -3.88 0.65
N HIS A 129 6.67 -4.99 1.04
CA HIS A 129 6.32 -5.25 2.43
C HIS A 129 6.98 -6.52 2.92
N GLU A 130 7.33 -6.53 4.19
CA GLU A 130 7.80 -7.70 4.90
C GLU A 130 7.51 -7.55 6.40
N VAL A 131 7.54 -8.65 7.12
CA VAL A 131 7.47 -8.66 8.57
C VAL A 131 8.84 -9.07 9.10
N LYS A 132 9.41 -8.26 9.99
CA LYS A 132 10.67 -8.59 10.67
C LYS A 132 10.40 -8.92 12.13
N GLN A 133 11.03 -9.99 12.59
CA GLN A 133 11.07 -10.29 14.02
C GLN A 133 12.42 -9.86 14.57
N TYR A 134 12.41 -9.13 15.68
CA TYR A 134 13.62 -8.68 16.36
C TYR A 134 13.95 -9.57 17.58
N ASP A 135 15.15 -9.39 18.15
CA ASP A 135 15.68 -10.24 19.22
C ASP A 135 14.77 -10.35 20.46
N ASN A 136 13.98 -9.30 20.74
CA ASN A 136 13.03 -9.29 21.83
C ASN A 136 11.71 -10.00 21.52
N GLY A 137 11.59 -10.62 20.36
CA GLY A 137 10.39 -11.29 19.91
C GLY A 137 9.34 -10.39 19.27
N GLU A 138 9.54 -9.07 19.26
CA GLU A 138 8.60 -8.14 18.61
C GLU A 138 8.61 -8.31 17.09
N TYR A 139 7.42 -8.19 16.49
CA TYR A 139 7.24 -8.16 15.04
C TYR A 139 6.96 -6.75 14.56
N PHE A 140 7.54 -6.41 13.41
CA PHE A 140 7.29 -5.14 12.74
C PHE A 140 6.88 -5.39 11.30
N LEU A 141 5.79 -4.73 10.87
CA LEU A 141 5.50 -4.60 9.45
C LEU A 141 6.37 -3.48 8.90
N VAL A 142 7.13 -3.80 7.87
CA VAL A 142 8.12 -2.90 7.27
C VAL A 142 7.73 -2.63 5.82
N LEU A 143 7.68 -1.36 5.43
CA LEU A 143 7.56 -0.93 4.05
C LEU A 143 8.92 -0.43 3.57
N LYS A 144 9.34 -0.93 2.41
CA LYS A 144 10.62 -0.59 1.80
C LYS A 144 10.46 -0.01 0.41
N LYS A 145 11.37 0.89 0.06
CA LYS A 145 11.54 1.33 -1.32
C LYS A 145 12.23 0.23 -2.13
N LEU A 146 12.22 0.36 -3.46
CA LEU A 146 12.82 -0.65 -4.35
C LEU A 146 14.33 -0.81 -4.17
N ASP A 147 15.03 0.19 -3.63
CA ASP A 147 16.45 0.12 -3.29
C ASP A 147 16.72 -0.51 -1.91
N ASN A 148 15.72 -1.16 -1.31
CA ASN A 148 15.75 -1.81 0.01
C ASN A 148 15.84 -0.85 1.20
N ARG A 149 15.78 0.46 1.01
CA ARG A 149 15.72 1.40 2.12
C ARG A 149 14.36 1.32 2.80
N ILE A 150 14.37 1.28 4.12
CA ILE A 150 13.12 1.28 4.90
C ILE A 150 12.47 2.66 4.77
N LEU A 151 11.22 2.68 4.29
CA LEU A 151 10.41 3.89 4.30
C LEU A 151 9.78 4.11 5.67
N SER A 152 9.18 3.05 6.21
CA SER A 152 8.46 3.12 7.49
C SER A 152 8.29 1.71 8.06
N LYS A 153 8.03 1.66 9.36
CA LYS A 153 7.73 0.41 10.05
C LYS A 153 6.81 0.66 11.24
N ILE A 154 6.01 -0.34 11.57
CA ILE A 154 5.13 -0.32 12.74
C ILE A 154 5.24 -1.63 13.49
N SER A 155 5.13 -1.57 14.82
CA SER A 155 5.01 -2.76 15.65
C SER A 155 3.64 -3.39 15.45
N ILE A 156 3.58 -4.71 15.27
CA ILE A 156 2.34 -5.45 15.10
C ILE A 156 2.27 -6.62 16.07
N GLU A 157 1.05 -6.96 16.48
CA GLU A 157 0.78 -8.20 17.19
C GLU A 157 0.28 -9.22 16.18
N ILE A 158 0.96 -10.35 16.07
CA ILE A 158 0.65 -11.36 15.08
C ILE A 158 1.02 -12.75 15.60
N ILE A 159 0.23 -13.76 15.23
CA ILE A 159 0.52 -15.15 15.52
C ILE A 159 1.38 -15.74 14.39
N GLU A 160 2.28 -16.66 14.74
CA GLU A 160 3.21 -17.27 13.77
C GLU A 160 2.52 -17.95 12.59
N ASP A 161 1.34 -18.54 12.81
CA ASP A 161 0.57 -19.20 11.76
C ASP A 161 0.15 -18.26 10.62
N SER A 162 0.16 -16.96 10.86
CA SER A 162 -0.17 -15.93 9.87
C SER A 162 1.04 -15.48 9.04
N LEU A 163 2.22 -16.05 9.30
CA LEU A 163 3.47 -15.68 8.65
C LEU A 163 4.01 -16.81 7.76
N MET A 164 4.65 -16.41 6.66
CA MET A 164 5.43 -17.29 5.79
C MET A 164 6.91 -16.90 5.89
N ILE A 165 7.79 -17.91 5.96
CA ILE A 165 9.23 -17.68 5.89
C ILE A 165 9.61 -17.31 4.45
N ILE A 166 10.42 -16.28 4.34
CA ILE A 166 10.96 -15.86 3.04
C ILE A 166 12.18 -16.68 2.69
#